data_ed962554ecb8ecea373a1227e2622279
#
_entry.id   ed962554ecb8ecea373a1227e2622279
#
_cell.length_a   1.000
_cell.length_b   1.000
_cell.length_c   1.000
_cell.angle_alpha   90.00
_cell.angle_beta   90.00
_cell.angle_gamma   90.00
#
_symmetry.space_group_name_H-M   'P 1'
#
loop_
_entity.id
_entity.type
_entity.pdbx_description
1 polymer ?
#
loop_
_entity_poly.entity_id
_entity_poly.type
_entity_poly.pdbx_seq_one_letter_code
_entity_poly.pdbx_strand_id
1 'polypeptide(L)'
;MSLLVEIRKDFGSFRLDVSFQAEAGALTGVLGASGCGKSLTLKCVAGIEKPDQGHIELDGRVLFDSARRIDLPPQKRRVGYLFQHYALFPHMTVEQNVAVGVRDRRQRKETAARLLQAVIKIRPTTVPYIISKKP
;
A
#
# COMPACT_ATOMS: atom_id res chain seq x y z
N MET A 1 12.38 9.25 -8.46
CA MET A 1 11.36 8.97 -7.43
C MET A 1 12.02 8.28 -6.28
N SER A 2 11.97 8.84 -5.10
CA SER A 2 12.53 8.23 -3.90
C SER A 2 11.53 8.36 -2.75
N LEU A 3 11.48 7.34 -1.91
CA LEU A 3 10.70 7.35 -0.67
C LEU A 3 11.68 7.45 0.50
N LEU A 4 11.56 8.49 1.31
CA LEU A 4 12.26 8.63 2.58
C LEU A 4 11.27 8.44 3.72
N VAL A 5 11.62 7.58 4.67
CA VAL A 5 10.80 7.28 5.87
C VAL A 5 11.68 7.34 7.09
N GLU A 6 11.34 8.22 8.02
CA GLU A 6 11.97 8.34 9.34
C GLU A 6 10.84 8.58 10.35
N ILE A 7 10.35 7.52 10.99
CA ILE A 7 9.17 7.61 11.85
C ILE A 7 9.35 6.89 13.17
N ARG A 8 8.68 7.41 14.18
CA ARG A 8 8.53 6.79 15.49
C ARG A 8 7.08 6.75 15.90
N LYS A 9 6.68 5.64 16.50
CA LYS A 9 5.36 5.49 17.09
C LYS A 9 5.40 4.57 18.30
N ASP A 10 4.81 5.01 19.38
CA ASP A 10 4.72 4.26 20.63
C ASP A 10 3.31 3.66 20.79
N PHE A 11 3.25 2.36 21.01
CA PHE A 11 2.03 1.60 21.27
C PHE A 11 1.95 1.11 22.72
N GLY A 12 2.79 1.66 23.61
CA GLY A 12 2.90 1.22 25.00
C GLY A 12 3.73 -0.06 25.15
N SER A 13 3.24 -1.18 24.66
CA SER A 13 3.95 -2.46 24.68
C SER A 13 4.97 -2.66 23.56
N PHE A 14 4.89 -1.86 22.52
CA PHE A 14 5.75 -1.93 21.33
C PHE A 14 6.07 -0.51 20.83
N ARG A 15 7.33 -0.27 20.50
CA ARG A 15 7.79 0.98 19.92
C ARG A 15 8.31 0.74 18.51
N LEU A 16 7.72 1.40 17.55
CA LEU A 16 8.20 1.47 16.17
C LEU A 16 9.22 2.61 16.06
N ASP A 17 10.43 2.29 15.61
CA ASP A 17 11.46 3.27 15.24
C ASP A 17 12.08 2.80 13.93
N VAL A 18 11.79 3.48 12.84
CA VAL A 18 12.14 3.05 11.48
C VAL A 18 12.71 4.20 10.69
N SER A 19 13.86 3.93 10.05
CA SER A 19 14.50 4.86 9.12
C SER A 19 15.00 4.08 7.91
N PHE A 20 14.53 4.43 6.72
CA PHE A 20 15.01 3.88 5.45
C PHE A 20 14.72 4.79 4.27
N GLN A 21 15.42 4.54 3.17
CA GLN A 21 15.17 5.15 1.89
C GLN A 21 14.99 4.06 0.83
N ALA A 22 14.01 4.25 -0.06
CA ALA A 22 13.79 3.40 -1.21
C ALA A 22 13.94 4.22 -2.50
N GLU A 23 14.64 3.66 -3.48
CA GLU A 23 14.88 4.32 -4.75
C GLU A 23 13.73 4.13 -5.74
N ALA A 24 13.64 5.03 -6.69
CA ALA A 24 12.67 4.97 -7.76
C ALA A 24 12.82 3.74 -8.63
N GLY A 25 11.70 3.14 -8.97
CA GLY A 25 11.67 1.98 -9.87
C GLY A 25 12.27 0.70 -9.26
N ALA A 26 12.79 0.76 -8.04
CA ALA A 26 13.31 -0.39 -7.33
C ALA A 26 12.19 -1.17 -6.61
N LEU A 27 12.32 -2.48 -6.58
CA LEU A 27 11.54 -3.34 -5.69
C LEU A 27 12.26 -3.42 -4.35
N THR A 28 11.71 -2.77 -3.33
CA THR A 28 12.28 -2.77 -1.98
C THR A 28 11.58 -3.78 -1.10
N GLY A 29 12.31 -4.73 -0.54
CA GLY A 29 11.82 -5.71 0.41
C GLY A 29 12.00 -5.25 1.85
N VAL A 30 10.93 -5.32 2.66
CA VAL A 30 10.99 -5.08 4.11
C VAL A 30 10.99 -6.41 4.85
N LEU A 31 12.13 -6.77 5.42
CA LEU A 31 12.34 -8.03 6.13
C LEU A 31 12.37 -7.81 7.64
N GLY A 32 11.96 -8.82 8.39
CA GLY A 32 11.99 -8.80 9.86
C GLY A 32 11.05 -9.86 10.46
N ALA A 33 11.22 -10.12 11.76
CA ALA A 33 10.41 -11.06 12.50
C ALA A 33 8.91 -10.71 12.46
N SER A 34 8.05 -11.69 12.76
CA SER A 34 6.61 -11.41 12.91
C SER A 34 6.40 -10.43 14.07
N GLY A 35 5.53 -9.44 13.86
CA GLY A 35 5.23 -8.41 14.87
C GLY A 35 6.24 -7.26 14.97
N CYS A 36 7.33 -7.23 14.18
CA CYS A 36 8.33 -6.16 14.26
C CYS A 36 7.90 -4.81 13.64
N GLY A 37 6.66 -4.68 13.16
CA GLY A 37 6.12 -3.41 12.68
C GLY A 37 6.13 -3.20 11.18
N LYS A 38 6.46 -4.21 10.34
CA LYS A 38 6.49 -4.07 8.86
C LYS A 38 5.20 -3.52 8.26
N SER A 39 4.08 -4.18 8.57
CA SER A 39 2.76 -3.76 8.07
C SER A 39 2.36 -2.39 8.60
N LEU A 40 2.79 -2.06 9.82
CA LEU A 40 2.53 -0.79 10.46
C LEU A 40 3.29 0.36 9.78
N THR A 41 4.56 0.13 9.45
CA THR A 41 5.37 1.07 8.66
C THR A 41 4.69 1.39 7.34
N LEU A 42 4.23 0.37 6.60
CA LEU A 42 3.52 0.57 5.34
C LEU A 42 2.19 1.31 5.51
N LYS A 43 1.45 1.06 6.61
CA LYS A 43 0.25 1.82 6.95
C LYS A 43 0.56 3.29 7.25
N CYS A 44 1.69 3.58 7.91
CA CYS A 44 2.16 4.95 8.14
C CYS A 44 2.47 5.67 6.82
N VAL A 45 3.16 5.00 5.89
CA VAL A 45 3.45 5.56 4.55
C VAL A 45 2.14 5.86 3.80
N ALA A 46 1.19 4.94 3.84
CA ALA A 46 -0.11 5.10 3.18
C ALA A 46 -1.03 6.15 3.86
N GLY A 47 -0.74 6.57 5.09
CA GLY A 47 -1.55 7.51 5.86
C GLY A 47 -2.77 6.87 6.53
N ILE A 48 -2.81 5.55 6.61
CA ILE A 48 -3.83 4.79 7.34
C ILE A 48 -3.56 4.84 8.84
N GLU A 49 -2.28 4.87 9.21
CA GLU A 49 -1.81 5.01 10.57
C GLU A 49 -0.97 6.29 10.68
N LYS A 50 -1.13 7.04 11.76
CA LYS A 50 -0.38 8.27 11.98
C LYS A 50 0.82 8.01 12.89
N PRO A 51 2.06 8.32 12.46
CA PRO A 51 3.22 8.32 13.35
C PRO A 51 3.08 9.38 14.46
N ASP A 52 3.74 9.15 15.60
CA ASP A 52 3.82 10.17 16.65
C ASP A 52 4.85 11.24 16.33
N GLN A 53 5.97 10.83 15.71
CA GLN A 53 7.05 11.72 15.33
C GLN A 53 7.70 11.25 14.02
N GLY A 54 8.34 12.18 13.33
CA GLY A 54 9.20 11.90 12.21
C GLY A 54 8.79 12.57 10.91
N HIS A 55 9.27 12.01 9.79
CA HIS A 55 9.14 12.55 8.46
C HIS A 55 8.90 11.44 7.43
N ILE A 56 8.00 11.66 6.50
CA ILE A 56 7.77 10.80 5.34
C ILE A 56 7.73 11.71 4.11
N GLU A 57 8.59 11.41 3.14
CA GLU A 57 8.66 12.15 1.89
C GLU A 57 8.65 11.19 0.69
N LEU A 58 7.87 11.53 -0.33
CA LEU A 58 7.81 10.81 -1.59
C LEU A 58 8.06 11.79 -2.74
N ASP A 59 9.14 11.58 -3.47
CA ASP A 59 9.54 12.40 -4.63
C ASP A 59 9.66 13.90 -4.34
N GLY A 60 10.28 14.26 -3.23
CA GLY A 60 10.39 15.65 -2.79
C GLY A 60 9.09 16.21 -2.19
N ARG A 61 8.03 15.39 -2.15
CA ARG A 61 6.75 15.79 -1.57
C ARG A 61 6.61 15.25 -0.16
N VAL A 62 6.50 16.12 0.82
CA VAL A 62 6.27 15.75 2.21
C VAL A 62 4.85 15.22 2.39
N LEU A 63 4.75 13.97 2.86
CA LEU A 63 3.48 13.29 3.17
C LEU A 63 3.12 13.42 4.64
N PHE A 64 4.13 13.38 5.51
CA PHE A 64 4.01 13.53 6.95
C PHE A 64 5.26 14.25 7.49
N ASP A 65 5.08 15.17 8.41
CA ASP A 65 6.15 15.84 9.14
C ASP A 65 5.62 16.37 10.48
N SER A 66 6.08 15.77 11.56
CA SER A 66 5.60 16.12 12.90
C SER A 66 6.04 17.51 13.35
N ALA A 67 7.25 17.96 12.97
CA ALA A 67 7.76 19.28 13.32
C ALA A 67 7.02 20.40 12.58
N ARG A 68 6.71 20.16 11.30
CA ARG A 68 6.00 21.11 10.43
C ARG A 68 4.48 20.96 10.51
N ARG A 69 3.96 20.03 11.30
CA ARG A 69 2.53 19.70 11.44
C ARG A 69 1.86 19.37 10.10
N ILE A 70 2.58 18.66 9.23
CA ILE A 70 2.07 18.18 7.95
C ILE A 70 1.61 16.75 8.14
N ASP A 71 0.36 16.44 7.77
CA ASP A 71 -0.20 15.10 7.75
C ASP A 71 -1.21 15.00 6.62
N LEU A 72 -0.75 14.53 5.46
CA LEU A 72 -1.62 14.37 4.31
C LEU A 72 -2.52 13.16 4.49
N PRO A 73 -3.84 13.30 4.30
CA PRO A 73 -4.75 12.16 4.33
C PRO A 73 -4.43 11.18 3.18
N PRO A 74 -4.80 9.88 3.31
CA PRO A 74 -4.46 8.84 2.33
C PRO A 74 -4.80 9.21 0.89
N GLN A 75 -5.96 9.83 0.68
CA GLN A 75 -6.46 10.21 -0.65
C GLN A 75 -5.56 11.24 -1.36
N LYS A 76 -4.80 12.02 -0.60
CA LYS A 76 -3.88 13.04 -1.12
C LYS A 76 -2.44 12.53 -1.26
N ARG A 77 -2.10 11.36 -0.69
CA ARG A 77 -0.73 10.85 -0.75
C ARG A 77 -0.32 10.27 -2.10
N ARG A 78 -1.28 9.86 -2.93
CA ARG A 78 -1.05 9.18 -4.22
C ARG A 78 -0.26 7.88 -4.07
N VAL A 79 -0.46 7.19 -2.97
CA VAL A 79 0.14 5.90 -2.64
C VAL A 79 -0.93 4.82 -2.76
N GLY A 80 -0.62 3.74 -3.45
CA GLY A 80 -1.44 2.52 -3.44
C GLY A 80 -1.04 1.64 -2.26
N TYR A 81 -2.00 1.20 -1.46
CA TYR A 81 -1.80 0.27 -0.36
C TYR A 81 -2.59 -1.01 -0.60
N LEU A 82 -1.90 -2.14 -0.70
CA LEU A 82 -2.54 -3.45 -0.79
C LEU A 82 -2.61 -4.07 0.60
N PHE A 83 -3.83 -4.27 1.09
CA PHE A 83 -4.07 -4.94 2.36
C PHE A 83 -3.70 -6.43 2.29
N GLN A 84 -3.28 -7.00 3.42
CA GLN A 84 -2.90 -8.41 3.52
C GLN A 84 -4.04 -9.37 3.12
N HIS A 85 -5.30 -8.95 3.27
CA HIS A 85 -6.50 -9.69 2.86
C HIS A 85 -7.09 -9.17 1.54
N TYR A 86 -6.27 -8.53 0.70
CA TYR A 86 -6.63 -8.01 -0.63
C TYR A 86 -7.73 -6.95 -0.66
N ALA A 87 -8.43 -6.69 0.44
CA ALA A 87 -9.49 -5.68 0.59
C ALA A 87 -10.51 -5.65 -0.57
N LEU A 88 -10.91 -6.81 -1.06
CA LEU A 88 -11.94 -6.92 -2.09
C LEU A 88 -13.32 -6.57 -1.49
N PHE A 89 -14.15 -5.89 -2.27
CA PHE A 89 -15.53 -5.62 -1.91
C PHE A 89 -16.38 -6.87 -2.20
N PRO A 90 -16.84 -7.61 -1.18
CA PRO A 90 -17.47 -8.94 -1.37
C PRO A 90 -18.81 -8.89 -2.10
N HIS A 91 -19.48 -7.73 -2.07
CA HIS A 91 -20.75 -7.50 -2.76
C HIS A 91 -20.59 -6.97 -4.20
N MET A 92 -19.36 -6.82 -4.67
CA MET A 92 -19.05 -6.35 -6.01
C MET A 92 -18.52 -7.48 -6.88
N THR A 93 -18.82 -7.45 -8.17
CA THR A 93 -18.23 -8.36 -9.16
C THR A 93 -16.72 -8.08 -9.32
N VAL A 94 -16.00 -9.01 -9.96
CA VAL A 94 -14.57 -8.82 -10.26
C VAL A 94 -14.35 -7.54 -11.07
N GLU A 95 -15.17 -7.32 -12.10
CA GLU A 95 -15.11 -6.11 -12.94
C GLU A 95 -15.32 -4.82 -12.10
N GLN A 96 -16.30 -4.84 -11.21
CA GLN A 96 -16.59 -3.72 -10.32
C GLN A 96 -15.42 -3.44 -9.36
N ASN A 97 -14.82 -4.49 -8.77
CA ASN A 97 -13.66 -4.36 -7.90
C ASN A 97 -12.47 -3.72 -8.64
N VAL A 98 -12.19 -4.15 -9.87
CA VAL A 98 -11.14 -3.55 -10.70
C VAL A 98 -11.47 -2.09 -11.05
N ALA A 99 -12.74 -1.81 -11.34
CA ALA A 99 -13.20 -0.49 -11.75
C ALA A 99 -13.19 0.55 -10.63
N VAL A 100 -13.15 0.14 -9.34
CA VAL A 100 -13.13 1.08 -8.20
C VAL A 100 -11.96 2.07 -8.28
N GLY A 101 -10.78 1.61 -8.73
CA GLY A 101 -9.58 2.43 -8.86
C GLY A 101 -9.62 3.43 -10.04
N VAL A 102 -10.58 3.30 -10.95
CA VAL A 102 -10.68 4.16 -12.13
C VAL A 102 -11.47 5.43 -11.78
N ARG A 103 -10.81 6.58 -11.83
CA ARG A 103 -11.41 7.88 -11.47
C ARG A 103 -12.50 8.30 -12.44
N ASP A 104 -12.27 8.15 -13.75
CA ASP A 104 -13.24 8.53 -14.77
C ASP A 104 -14.33 7.46 -14.89
N ARG A 105 -15.56 7.85 -14.51
CA ARG A 105 -16.73 6.97 -14.59
C ARG A 105 -17.05 6.47 -15.99
N ARG A 106 -16.75 7.28 -17.02
CA ARG A 106 -17.03 6.95 -18.44
C ARG A 106 -16.10 5.84 -18.94
N GLN A 107 -14.86 5.80 -18.45
CA GLN A 107 -13.84 4.85 -18.86
C GLN A 107 -13.77 3.59 -17.98
N ARG A 108 -14.58 3.51 -16.93
CA ARG A 108 -14.51 2.40 -15.95
C ARG A 108 -14.64 1.02 -16.57
N LYS A 109 -15.67 0.82 -17.40
CA LYS A 109 -15.91 -0.49 -18.04
C LYS A 109 -14.79 -0.89 -18.99
N GLU A 110 -14.38 0.01 -19.85
CA GLU A 110 -13.33 -0.24 -20.84
C GLU A 110 -11.97 -0.48 -20.17
N THR A 111 -11.61 0.34 -19.20
CA THR A 111 -10.37 0.19 -18.46
C THR A 111 -10.36 -1.09 -17.63
N ALA A 112 -11.46 -1.44 -16.97
CA ALA A 112 -11.57 -2.69 -16.21
C ALA A 112 -11.45 -3.91 -17.13
N ALA A 113 -12.14 -3.92 -18.28
CA ALA A 113 -12.05 -4.99 -19.27
C ALA A 113 -10.62 -5.16 -19.80
N ARG A 114 -9.93 -4.07 -20.12
CA ARG A 114 -8.53 -4.09 -20.58
C ARG A 114 -7.59 -4.65 -19.51
N LEU A 115 -7.74 -4.23 -18.26
CA LEU A 115 -6.92 -4.71 -17.15
C LEU A 115 -7.15 -6.19 -16.89
N LEU A 116 -8.41 -6.64 -16.88
CA LEU A 116 -8.75 -8.06 -16.72
C LEU A 116 -8.17 -8.91 -17.85
N GLN A 117 -8.25 -8.46 -19.10
CA GLN A 117 -7.63 -9.16 -20.22
C GLN A 117 -6.10 -9.25 -20.09
N ALA A 118 -5.44 -8.21 -19.58
CA ALA A 118 -4.01 -8.23 -19.35
C ALA A 118 -3.63 -9.25 -18.28
N VAL A 119 -4.40 -9.37 -17.20
CA VAL A 119 -4.17 -10.35 -16.13
C VAL A 119 -4.45 -11.78 -16.60
N ILE A 120 -5.50 -12.01 -17.37
CA ILE A 120 -5.84 -13.34 -17.91
C ILE A 120 -4.78 -13.83 -18.92
N LYS A 121 -4.15 -12.94 -19.65
CA LYS A 121 -3.05 -13.26 -20.58
C LYS A 121 -1.74 -13.64 -19.89
N ILE A 122 -1.56 -13.25 -18.65
CA ILE A 122 -0.43 -13.73 -17.82
C ILE A 122 -0.78 -15.17 -17.42
N ARG A 123 -0.46 -16.13 -18.28
CA ARG A 123 -0.48 -17.55 -17.89
C ARG A 123 0.49 -17.71 -16.72
N PRO A 124 0.06 -18.21 -15.57
CA PRO A 124 0.98 -18.58 -14.51
C PRO A 124 1.73 -19.84 -14.96
N THR A 125 2.83 -19.66 -15.66
CA THR A 125 3.85 -20.68 -15.72
C THR A 125 4.48 -20.70 -14.31
N THR A 126 3.98 -21.62 -13.49
CA THR A 126 4.54 -21.96 -12.18
C THR A 126 4.26 -21.00 -11.01
N VAL A 127 3.01 -20.89 -10.63
CA VAL A 127 2.68 -20.66 -9.22
C VAL A 127 1.81 -21.82 -8.77
N PRO A 128 2.23 -22.68 -7.82
CA PRO A 128 1.35 -23.70 -7.29
C PRO A 128 0.20 -23.02 -6.57
N TYR A 129 -1.00 -23.19 -7.08
CA TYR A 129 -2.22 -22.85 -6.36
C TYR A 129 -2.30 -23.72 -5.11
N ILE A 130 -1.97 -23.17 -3.97
CA ILE A 130 -2.38 -23.74 -2.70
C ILE A 130 -3.84 -23.34 -2.52
N ILE A 131 -4.74 -24.12 -3.08
CA ILE A 131 -6.16 -24.10 -2.69
C ILE A 131 -6.21 -24.79 -1.34
N SER A 132 -6.14 -24.04 -0.27
CA SER A 132 -6.52 -24.50 1.06
C SER A 132 -8.04 -24.73 1.04
N LYS A 133 -8.49 -25.95 0.79
CA LYS A 133 -9.82 -26.36 1.19
C LYS A 133 -9.83 -26.35 2.72
N LYS A 134 -10.58 -25.42 3.32
CA LYS A 134 -11.00 -25.58 4.71
C LYS A 134 -11.97 -26.75 4.81
N PRO A 135 -11.85 -27.57 5.85
CA PRO A 135 -12.84 -28.58 6.19
C PRO A 135 -14.18 -27.96 6.56
#